data_4cc8724393906bf8e8fabe13da1ec0ba
#
_entry.id   4cc8724393906bf8e8fabe13da1ec0ba
#
_cell.length_a   1.000
_cell.length_b   1.000
_cell.length_c   1.000
_cell.angle_alpha   90.00
_cell.angle_beta   90.00
_cell.angle_gamma   90.00
#
_symmetry.space_group_name_H-M   'P 1'
#
loop_
_entity.id
_entity.type
_entity.pdbx_description
1 polymer ?
#
loop_
_entity_poly.entity_id
_entity_poly.type
_entity_poly.pdbx_seq_one_letter_code
_entity_poly.pdbx_strand_id
1 'polypeptide(L)'
;VSRVLIGALLCAGFGAATPAAAADKVLHVLAWPGYADPDVVKAFEARYGAKVEVTLVDSDEALWAQMHSKGAPSFDVLAANTAEIRRYTQANLLAPLDLASLPNTKKQLPRFQALGSIDGLTSAGQVYAIPFTYSSMGLIYDRKQIPVAPHSMLELWNPRYRGKVLDFNSAQHNFSFTALALGYPHPFQLDPAQMRTIAHKLVDLRRNLLTYYTLPEEATAFFIQHKVALMFGNYGTQQVQLLRRAGADVGYVIPDEGALAWLDCWSMTRAASDQPLALAWINYMLEPSVSALLTQRQGLANTLTEPAEGSANAHIVWISPVEDIERRGQLWTRIVSGDRSERF
;
A
#
# COMPACT_ATOMS: atom_id res chain seq x y z
N VAL A 1 43.22 77.96 -38.82
CA VAL A 1 43.65 76.77 -38.03
C VAL A 1 42.68 76.61 -36.94
N SER A 2 41.68 75.68 -37.08
CA SER A 2 40.71 75.38 -35.97
C SER A 2 40.71 73.82 -35.83
N ARG A 3 41.04 73.43 -34.60
CA ARG A 3 40.95 72.01 -34.17
C ARG A 3 39.54 71.69 -33.68
N VAL A 4 38.89 70.74 -34.28
CA VAL A 4 37.63 70.15 -33.80
C VAL A 4 37.98 68.96 -32.90
N LEU A 5 37.57 69.00 -31.66
CA LEU A 5 37.60 67.84 -30.75
C LEU A 5 36.30 67.03 -30.91
N ILE A 6 36.44 65.77 -31.25
CA ILE A 6 35.33 64.79 -31.28
C ILE A 6 35.33 64.07 -29.94
N GLY A 7 34.33 64.33 -29.14
CA GLY A 7 34.07 63.60 -27.87
C GLY A 7 33.36 62.30 -28.16
N ALA A 8 33.96 61.15 -27.79
CA ALA A 8 33.34 59.84 -27.85
C ALA A 8 32.49 59.61 -26.60
N LEU A 9 31.17 59.48 -26.77
CA LEU A 9 30.22 59.07 -25.71
C LEU A 9 30.25 57.57 -25.61
N LEU A 10 30.81 57.03 -24.50
CA LEU A 10 30.65 55.61 -24.16
C LEU A 10 29.27 55.42 -23.52
N CYS A 11 28.32 54.81 -24.24
CA CYS A 11 27.09 54.27 -23.66
C CYS A 11 27.39 52.93 -22.97
N ALA A 12 27.48 52.90 -21.63
CA ALA A 12 27.50 51.69 -20.84
C ALA A 12 26.10 51.09 -20.84
N GLY A 13 25.87 50.04 -21.65
CA GLY A 13 24.65 49.27 -21.65
C GLY A 13 24.58 48.41 -20.41
N PHE A 14 23.73 48.80 -19.45
CA PHE A 14 23.30 47.88 -18.39
C PHE A 14 22.40 46.82 -18.99
N GLY A 15 22.98 45.65 -19.26
CA GLY A 15 22.21 44.43 -19.60
C GLY A 15 21.46 44.02 -18.31
N ALA A 16 20.14 44.25 -18.26
CA ALA A 16 19.27 43.63 -17.27
C ALA A 16 19.28 42.11 -17.57
N ALA A 17 19.96 41.34 -16.69
CA ALA A 17 19.84 39.92 -16.66
C ALA A 17 18.39 39.58 -16.29
N THR A 18 17.58 39.16 -17.25
CA THR A 18 16.29 38.49 -17.00
C THR A 18 16.57 37.30 -16.13
N PRO A 19 15.89 37.15 -14.96
CA PRO A 19 16.00 35.92 -14.20
C PRO A 19 15.52 34.78 -15.10
N ALA A 20 16.38 33.81 -15.34
CA ALA A 20 15.98 32.55 -15.96
C ALA A 20 14.80 32.01 -15.15
N ALA A 21 13.64 31.84 -15.78
CA ALA A 21 12.52 31.15 -15.15
C ALA A 21 13.06 29.80 -14.69
N ALA A 22 13.10 29.58 -13.40
CA ALA A 22 13.40 28.27 -12.85
C ALA A 22 12.38 27.32 -13.48
N ALA A 23 12.85 26.29 -14.18
CA ALA A 23 11.95 25.26 -14.71
C ALA A 23 11.09 24.77 -13.55
N ASP A 24 9.77 24.77 -13.74
CA ASP A 24 8.84 24.30 -12.71
C ASP A 24 9.25 22.89 -12.29
N LYS A 25 9.64 22.74 -11.03
CA LYS A 25 10.00 21.44 -10.45
C LYS A 25 8.75 20.59 -10.45
N VAL A 26 8.79 19.45 -11.10
CA VAL A 26 7.68 18.47 -11.09
C VAL A 26 8.13 17.23 -10.36
N LEU A 27 7.33 16.78 -9.38
CA LEU A 27 7.50 15.52 -8.67
C LEU A 27 6.45 14.53 -9.17
N HIS A 28 6.88 13.41 -9.73
CA HIS A 28 5.99 12.34 -10.18
C HIS A 28 5.86 11.28 -9.07
N VAL A 29 4.65 11.14 -8.56
CA VAL A 29 4.30 10.26 -7.44
C VAL A 29 3.45 9.10 -7.92
N LEU A 30 3.87 7.87 -7.62
CA LEU A 30 3.08 6.66 -7.87
C LEU A 30 2.56 6.12 -6.54
N ALA A 31 1.24 6.08 -6.35
CA ALA A 31 0.65 5.78 -5.06
C ALA A 31 -0.73 5.11 -5.15
N TRP A 32 -1.23 4.71 -4.01
CA TRP A 32 -2.57 4.15 -3.82
C TRP A 32 -3.60 5.25 -3.59
N PRO A 33 -4.89 5.01 -3.88
CA PRO A 33 -5.95 5.93 -3.51
C PRO A 33 -5.90 6.30 -2.02
N GLY A 34 -6.04 7.61 -1.73
CA GLY A 34 -6.02 8.13 -0.36
C GLY A 34 -4.65 8.41 0.24
N TYR A 35 -3.52 8.07 -0.44
CA TYR A 35 -2.18 8.36 0.07
C TYR A 35 -1.69 9.76 -0.28
N ALA A 36 -2.26 10.39 -1.28
CA ALA A 36 -1.88 11.72 -1.76
C ALA A 36 -3.13 12.53 -2.12
N ASP A 37 -3.93 12.87 -1.10
CA ASP A 37 -5.15 13.65 -1.28
C ASP A 37 -4.83 15.03 -1.85
N PRO A 38 -5.72 15.62 -2.70
CA PRO A 38 -5.44 16.85 -3.43
C PRO A 38 -5.06 18.07 -2.57
N ASP A 39 -5.60 18.19 -1.37
CA ASP A 39 -5.27 19.29 -0.45
C ASP A 39 -3.91 19.08 0.25
N VAL A 40 -3.55 17.83 0.54
CA VAL A 40 -2.22 17.44 1.04
C VAL A 40 -1.16 17.73 -0.02
N VAL A 41 -1.44 17.37 -1.29
CA VAL A 41 -0.61 17.70 -2.45
C VAL A 41 -0.42 19.19 -2.59
N LYS A 42 -1.51 19.98 -2.61
CA LYS A 42 -1.44 21.46 -2.71
C LYS A 42 -0.65 22.10 -1.59
N ALA A 43 -0.75 21.58 -0.36
CA ALA A 43 0.03 22.09 0.76
C ALA A 43 1.54 21.83 0.60
N PHE A 44 1.91 20.66 0.04
CA PHE A 44 3.29 20.37 -0.33
C PHE A 44 3.78 21.28 -1.45
N GLU A 45 3.03 21.43 -2.53
CA GLU A 45 3.35 22.31 -3.67
C GLU A 45 3.62 23.74 -3.22
N ALA A 46 2.73 24.29 -2.38
CA ALA A 46 2.88 25.63 -1.83
C ALA A 46 4.13 25.81 -0.97
N ARG A 47 4.50 24.77 -0.21
CA ARG A 47 5.67 24.81 0.69
C ARG A 47 6.99 24.70 -0.07
N TYR A 48 7.05 23.84 -1.09
CA TYR A 48 8.30 23.50 -1.77
C TYR A 48 8.49 24.19 -3.12
N GLY A 49 7.49 24.93 -3.59
CA GLY A 49 7.53 25.62 -4.89
C GLY A 49 7.68 24.63 -6.05
N ALA A 50 6.95 23.53 -6.00
CA ALA A 50 7.00 22.45 -6.96
C ALA A 50 5.59 22.04 -7.36
N LYS A 51 5.43 21.42 -8.52
CA LYS A 51 4.21 20.75 -8.95
C LYS A 51 4.30 19.27 -8.60
N VAL A 52 3.20 18.63 -8.21
CA VAL A 52 3.14 17.20 -7.94
C VAL A 52 2.13 16.54 -8.86
N GLU A 53 2.57 15.55 -9.62
CA GLU A 53 1.72 14.74 -10.49
C GLU A 53 1.58 13.34 -9.89
N VAL A 54 0.35 13.01 -9.45
CA VAL A 54 0.05 11.73 -8.80
C VAL A 54 -0.58 10.77 -9.80
N THR A 55 0.03 9.61 -9.96
CA THR A 55 -0.55 8.46 -10.66
C THR A 55 -1.03 7.44 -9.61
N LEU A 56 -2.31 7.06 -9.70
CA LEU A 56 -2.89 6.08 -8.79
C LEU A 56 -2.89 4.69 -9.43
N VAL A 57 -2.65 3.68 -8.60
CA VAL A 57 -2.76 2.26 -8.95
C VAL A 57 -3.72 1.55 -7.99
N ASP A 58 -4.25 0.41 -8.41
CA ASP A 58 -5.23 -0.40 -7.69
C ASP A 58 -4.73 -1.83 -7.37
N SER A 59 -3.53 -2.18 -7.86
CA SER A 59 -2.94 -3.50 -7.66
C SER A 59 -1.41 -3.45 -7.72
N ASP A 60 -0.74 -4.43 -7.10
CA ASP A 60 0.71 -4.60 -7.17
C ASP A 60 1.17 -4.88 -8.62
N GLU A 61 0.34 -5.56 -9.42
CA GLU A 61 0.58 -5.81 -10.83
C GLU A 61 0.57 -4.49 -11.64
N ALA A 62 -0.41 -3.61 -11.37
CA ALA A 62 -0.47 -2.29 -12.00
C ALA A 62 0.72 -1.41 -11.59
N LEU A 63 1.11 -1.45 -10.30
CA LEU A 63 2.28 -0.76 -9.80
C LEU A 63 3.56 -1.22 -10.51
N TRP A 64 3.74 -2.54 -10.65
CA TRP A 64 4.86 -3.12 -11.39
C TRP A 64 4.86 -2.74 -12.87
N ALA A 65 3.71 -2.78 -13.52
CA ALA A 65 3.55 -2.41 -14.92
C ALA A 65 3.90 -0.93 -15.17
N GLN A 66 3.46 -0.03 -14.28
CA GLN A 66 3.81 1.40 -14.36
C GLN A 66 5.32 1.63 -14.24
N MET A 67 5.98 0.93 -13.32
CA MET A 67 7.44 1.04 -13.13
C MET A 67 8.28 0.52 -14.31
N HIS A 68 7.68 -0.28 -15.21
CA HIS A 68 8.34 -0.86 -16.38
C HIS A 68 7.81 -0.33 -17.70
N SER A 69 6.83 0.60 -17.70
CA SER A 69 6.23 1.08 -18.94
C SER A 69 7.21 1.95 -19.72
N LYS A 70 7.46 1.56 -20.97
CA LYS A 70 8.29 2.35 -21.90
C LYS A 70 7.49 3.57 -22.35
N GLY A 71 8.00 4.77 -22.09
CA GLY A 71 7.40 6.03 -22.51
C GLY A 71 6.46 6.69 -21.52
N ALA A 72 6.22 6.12 -20.35
CA ALA A 72 5.64 6.85 -19.24
C ALA A 72 6.67 7.80 -18.59
N PRO A 73 6.23 8.90 -17.96
CA PRO A 73 7.13 9.70 -17.14
C PRO A 73 7.75 8.81 -16.06
N SER A 74 9.06 8.94 -15.84
CA SER A 74 9.73 8.25 -14.75
C SER A 74 9.19 8.78 -13.42
N PHE A 75 8.78 7.90 -12.53
CA PHE A 75 8.36 8.29 -11.19
C PHE A 75 9.57 8.64 -10.32
N ASP A 76 9.41 9.66 -9.49
CA ASP A 76 10.44 10.07 -8.51
C ASP A 76 10.28 9.32 -7.20
N VAL A 77 9.04 9.14 -6.75
CA VAL A 77 8.70 8.40 -5.54
C VAL A 77 7.54 7.43 -5.77
N LEU A 78 7.52 6.37 -5.00
CA LEU A 78 6.41 5.41 -5.00
C LEU A 78 6.08 4.95 -3.59
N ALA A 79 4.81 4.54 -3.40
CA ALA A 79 4.37 3.84 -2.20
C ALA A 79 4.06 2.37 -2.55
N ALA A 80 4.69 1.43 -1.84
CA ALA A 80 4.49 0.00 -2.03
C ALA A 80 4.67 -0.77 -0.73
N ASN A 81 4.10 -1.98 -0.68
CA ASN A 81 4.29 -2.87 0.46
C ASN A 81 5.72 -3.46 0.50
N THR A 82 6.08 -4.00 1.66
CA THR A 82 7.44 -4.50 1.91
C THR A 82 7.89 -5.60 0.94
N ALA A 83 6.98 -6.44 0.46
CA ALA A 83 7.29 -7.49 -0.52
C ALA A 83 7.66 -6.87 -1.89
N GLU A 84 6.90 -5.89 -2.34
CA GLU A 84 7.17 -5.16 -3.58
C GLU A 84 8.44 -4.29 -3.46
N ILE A 85 8.68 -3.62 -2.33
CA ILE A 85 9.92 -2.87 -2.08
C ILE A 85 11.14 -3.79 -2.25
N ARG A 86 11.09 -4.99 -1.69
CA ARG A 86 12.17 -5.99 -1.87
C ARG A 86 12.35 -6.35 -3.34
N ARG A 87 11.27 -6.62 -4.05
CA ARG A 87 11.27 -6.95 -5.48
C ARG A 87 11.88 -5.82 -6.32
N TYR A 88 11.50 -4.56 -6.07
CA TYR A 88 12.02 -3.39 -6.78
C TYR A 88 13.49 -3.11 -6.45
N THR A 89 13.90 -3.31 -5.20
CA THR A 89 15.31 -3.21 -4.79
C THR A 89 16.17 -4.24 -5.53
N GLN A 90 15.72 -5.50 -5.61
CA GLN A 90 16.39 -6.56 -6.34
C GLN A 90 16.46 -6.29 -7.85
N ALA A 91 15.42 -5.69 -8.42
CA ALA A 91 15.37 -5.25 -9.81
C ALA A 91 16.17 -3.96 -10.08
N ASN A 92 16.85 -3.39 -9.06
CA ASN A 92 17.64 -2.16 -9.15
C ASN A 92 16.84 -0.92 -9.59
N LEU A 93 15.56 -0.85 -9.22
CA LEU A 93 14.65 0.26 -9.56
C LEU A 93 14.62 1.37 -8.50
N LEU A 94 15.01 1.05 -7.24
CA LEU A 94 15.01 2.00 -6.14
C LEU A 94 16.40 2.57 -5.87
N ALA A 95 16.44 3.80 -5.37
CA ALA A 95 17.63 4.45 -4.86
C ALA A 95 17.69 4.35 -3.32
N PRO A 96 18.89 4.27 -2.74
CA PRO A 96 19.03 4.32 -1.29
C PRO A 96 18.62 5.70 -0.75
N LEU A 97 18.04 5.72 0.46
CA LEU A 97 17.56 6.91 1.12
C LEU A 97 18.60 7.44 2.12
N ASP A 98 18.84 8.75 2.08
CA ASP A 98 19.61 9.43 3.12
C ASP A 98 18.71 9.74 4.32
N LEU A 99 18.87 9.00 5.41
CA LEU A 99 18.08 9.20 6.64
C LEU A 99 18.34 10.54 7.32
N ALA A 100 19.47 11.21 7.07
CA ALA A 100 19.73 12.53 7.59
C ALA A 100 18.75 13.58 7.01
N SER A 101 18.31 13.34 5.77
CA SER A 101 17.31 14.17 5.07
C SER A 101 15.86 13.84 5.48
N LEU A 102 15.64 12.84 6.35
CA LEU A 102 14.32 12.34 6.75
C LEU A 102 14.08 12.45 8.27
N PRO A 103 14.17 13.65 8.88
CA PRO A 103 14.12 13.81 10.34
C PRO A 103 12.80 13.33 10.98
N ASN A 104 11.68 13.26 10.21
CA ASN A 104 10.40 12.79 10.73
C ASN A 104 10.38 11.27 10.98
N THR A 105 11.33 10.50 10.47
CA THR A 105 11.49 9.06 10.79
C THR A 105 11.72 8.86 12.29
N LYS A 106 12.34 9.80 12.98
CA LYS A 106 12.56 9.77 14.44
C LYS A 106 11.28 9.90 15.26
N LYS A 107 10.17 10.30 14.63
CA LYS A 107 8.85 10.43 15.26
C LYS A 107 8.02 9.16 15.15
N GLN A 108 8.46 8.20 14.33
CA GLN A 108 7.77 6.94 14.19
C GLN A 108 7.83 6.11 15.47
N LEU A 109 6.89 5.20 15.62
CA LEU A 109 6.89 4.23 16.72
C LEU A 109 8.19 3.39 16.68
N PRO A 110 8.75 2.99 17.83
CA PRO A 110 10.05 2.31 17.89
C PRO A 110 10.17 1.10 16.95
N ARG A 111 9.08 0.33 16.80
CA ARG A 111 9.02 -0.83 15.89
C ARG A 111 9.23 -0.49 14.41
N PHE A 112 8.92 0.74 14.00
CA PHE A 112 9.12 1.23 12.63
C PHE A 112 10.42 2.01 12.45
N GLN A 113 11.13 2.37 13.52
CA GLN A 113 12.46 2.98 13.44
C GLN A 113 13.55 1.92 13.24
N ALA A 114 13.32 0.69 13.68
CA ALA A 114 14.26 -0.42 13.52
C ALA A 114 14.20 -1.00 12.09
N LEU A 115 14.52 -0.18 11.07
CA LEU A 115 14.35 -0.51 9.65
C LEU A 115 15.02 -1.82 9.23
N GLY A 116 16.17 -2.16 9.83
CA GLY A 116 16.88 -3.42 9.54
C GLY A 116 16.15 -4.67 10.04
N SER A 117 15.17 -4.53 10.93
CA SER A 117 14.35 -5.65 11.44
C SER A 117 13.09 -5.90 10.61
N ILE A 118 12.77 -5.00 9.66
CA ILE A 118 11.62 -5.13 8.77
C ILE A 118 12.12 -5.65 7.43
N ASP A 119 11.66 -6.85 7.06
CA ASP A 119 12.09 -7.49 5.81
C ASP A 119 11.71 -6.61 4.59
N GLY A 120 12.64 -6.50 3.65
CA GLY A 120 12.47 -5.75 2.41
C GLY A 120 12.89 -4.27 2.46
N LEU A 121 13.05 -3.64 3.63
CA LEU A 121 13.37 -2.21 3.71
C LEU A 121 14.86 -1.89 3.54
N THR A 122 15.72 -2.85 3.81
CA THR A 122 17.18 -2.65 3.74
C THR A 122 17.85 -3.69 2.83
N SER A 123 18.94 -3.28 2.18
CA SER A 123 19.78 -4.17 1.38
C SER A 123 21.21 -3.65 1.42
N ALA A 124 22.19 -4.55 1.61
CA ALA A 124 23.62 -4.21 1.68
C ALA A 124 23.93 -3.04 2.65
N GLY A 125 23.23 -2.98 3.78
CA GLY A 125 23.41 -1.92 4.80
C GLY A 125 22.79 -0.56 4.44
N GLN A 126 22.09 -0.44 3.32
CA GLN A 126 21.39 0.77 2.89
C GLN A 126 19.89 0.64 3.07
N VAL A 127 19.21 1.76 3.32
CA VAL A 127 17.75 1.85 3.45
C VAL A 127 17.16 2.25 2.12
N TYR A 128 16.09 1.56 1.68
CA TYR A 128 15.42 1.82 0.40
C TYR A 128 13.97 2.27 0.57
N ALA A 129 13.38 2.09 1.74
CA ALA A 129 12.00 2.50 1.99
C ALA A 129 11.79 2.90 3.46
N ILE A 130 10.81 3.79 3.67
CA ILE A 130 10.40 4.26 4.99
C ILE A 130 8.95 3.86 5.23
N PRO A 131 8.65 3.13 6.33
CA PRO A 131 7.30 2.79 6.74
C PRO A 131 6.37 4.00 6.78
N PHE A 132 5.17 3.86 6.22
CA PHE A 132 4.21 4.97 6.16
C PHE A 132 2.86 4.61 6.80
N THR A 133 2.20 3.59 6.26
CA THR A 133 0.89 3.15 6.73
C THR A 133 0.78 1.63 6.67
N TYR A 134 -0.11 1.06 7.48
CA TYR A 134 -0.29 -0.38 7.52
C TYR A 134 -1.72 -0.77 7.87
N SER A 135 -2.09 -2.00 7.57
CA SER A 135 -3.33 -2.61 8.04
C SER A 135 -3.17 -4.12 8.19
N SER A 136 -3.90 -4.68 9.14
CA SER A 136 -4.07 -6.11 9.28
C SER A 136 -5.29 -6.58 8.47
N MET A 137 -5.22 -7.82 7.95
CA MET A 137 -6.26 -8.45 7.13
C MET A 137 -7.08 -9.41 8.00
N GLY A 138 -7.90 -8.84 8.88
CA GLY A 138 -8.75 -9.61 9.77
C GLY A 138 -10.11 -9.95 9.18
N LEU A 139 -11.01 -10.42 10.04
CA LEU A 139 -12.40 -10.67 9.70
C LEU A 139 -13.28 -9.48 10.08
N ILE A 140 -14.11 -9.05 9.13
CA ILE A 140 -15.20 -8.09 9.35
C ILE A 140 -16.50 -8.88 9.35
N TYR A 141 -17.34 -8.67 10.35
CA TYR A 141 -18.59 -9.41 10.51
C TYR A 141 -19.75 -8.50 10.89
N ASP A 142 -20.94 -8.82 10.41
CA ASP A 142 -22.20 -8.17 10.78
C ASP A 142 -22.64 -8.64 12.18
N ARG A 143 -22.61 -7.76 13.17
CA ARG A 143 -22.97 -8.08 14.56
C ARG A 143 -24.41 -8.55 14.73
N LYS A 144 -25.31 -8.18 13.83
CA LYS A 144 -26.70 -8.64 13.84
C LYS A 144 -26.85 -10.10 13.42
N GLN A 145 -25.99 -10.57 12.50
CA GLN A 145 -26.00 -11.95 12.02
C GLN A 145 -25.05 -12.85 12.83
N ILE A 146 -23.97 -12.28 13.35
CA ILE A 146 -22.90 -12.95 14.12
C ILE A 146 -22.71 -12.20 15.44
N PRO A 147 -23.52 -12.52 16.49
CA PRO A 147 -23.48 -11.81 17.77
C PRO A 147 -22.20 -12.02 18.58
N VAL A 148 -21.51 -13.15 18.35
CA VAL A 148 -20.24 -13.49 18.99
C VAL A 148 -19.13 -13.37 17.95
N ALA A 149 -18.07 -12.63 18.28
CA ALA A 149 -16.95 -12.43 17.37
C ALA A 149 -16.35 -13.77 16.90
N PRO A 150 -16.07 -13.94 15.59
CA PRO A 150 -15.39 -15.13 15.09
C PRO A 150 -13.99 -15.28 15.72
N HIS A 151 -13.58 -16.50 16.01
CA HIS A 151 -12.26 -16.79 16.56
C HIS A 151 -11.28 -17.30 15.50
N SER A 152 -11.78 -17.77 14.36
CA SER A 152 -10.95 -18.39 13.32
C SER A 152 -11.26 -17.83 11.93
N MET A 153 -10.24 -17.68 11.10
CA MET A 153 -10.38 -17.37 9.68
C MET A 153 -11.19 -18.46 8.95
N LEU A 154 -11.22 -19.70 9.46
CA LEU A 154 -12.00 -20.80 8.89
C LEU A 154 -13.51 -20.56 8.93
N GLU A 155 -14.00 -19.55 9.67
CA GLU A 155 -15.41 -19.14 9.61
C GLU A 155 -15.85 -18.69 8.21
N LEU A 156 -14.93 -18.25 7.35
CA LEU A 156 -15.22 -17.96 5.94
C LEU A 156 -15.74 -19.18 5.18
N TRP A 157 -15.38 -20.40 5.60
CA TRP A 157 -15.85 -21.67 5.02
C TRP A 157 -17.12 -22.23 5.68
N ASN A 158 -17.62 -21.59 6.75
CA ASN A 158 -18.79 -22.07 7.45
C ASN A 158 -20.04 -22.04 6.54
N PRO A 159 -20.66 -23.20 6.23
CA PRO A 159 -21.78 -23.27 5.28
C PRO A 159 -23.02 -22.52 5.75
N ARG A 160 -23.09 -22.14 7.04
CA ARG A 160 -24.13 -21.27 7.59
C ARG A 160 -24.18 -19.91 6.89
N TYR A 161 -23.04 -19.44 6.40
CA TYR A 161 -22.93 -18.13 5.74
C TYR A 161 -22.87 -18.22 4.21
N ARG A 162 -23.21 -19.36 3.62
CA ARG A 162 -23.15 -19.55 2.16
C ARG A 162 -23.91 -18.47 1.41
N GLY A 163 -23.23 -17.83 0.44
CA GLY A 163 -23.75 -16.73 -0.33
C GLY A 163 -23.79 -15.38 0.42
N LYS A 164 -23.20 -15.33 1.63
CA LYS A 164 -23.11 -14.14 2.47
C LYS A 164 -21.66 -13.84 2.94
N VAL A 165 -20.69 -14.37 2.22
CA VAL A 165 -19.26 -14.16 2.49
C VAL A 165 -18.66 -13.37 1.34
N LEU A 166 -17.83 -12.36 1.65
CA LEU A 166 -16.99 -11.66 0.69
C LEU A 166 -15.52 -11.98 0.93
N ASP A 167 -14.79 -12.11 -0.16
CA ASP A 167 -13.36 -12.31 -0.12
C ASP A 167 -12.64 -11.38 -1.11
N PHE A 168 -11.37 -11.09 -0.85
CA PHE A 168 -10.56 -10.21 -1.68
C PHE A 168 -9.95 -10.96 -2.86
N ASN A 169 -9.98 -10.37 -4.04
CA ASN A 169 -9.46 -10.98 -5.26
C ASN A 169 -7.93 -10.87 -5.36
N SER A 170 -7.21 -11.73 -4.66
CA SER A 170 -5.75 -11.81 -4.72
C SER A 170 -5.27 -13.25 -4.52
N ALA A 171 -4.47 -13.74 -5.47
CA ALA A 171 -3.84 -15.05 -5.37
C ALA A 171 -2.92 -15.14 -4.15
N GLN A 172 -2.05 -14.17 -3.98
CA GLN A 172 -1.03 -14.15 -2.92
C GLN A 172 -1.66 -14.17 -1.54
N HIS A 173 -2.65 -13.28 -1.32
CA HIS A 173 -3.32 -13.18 -0.02
C HIS A 173 -4.15 -14.42 0.29
N ASN A 174 -4.91 -14.92 -0.69
CA ASN A 174 -5.78 -16.08 -0.50
C ASN A 174 -5.00 -17.35 -0.17
N PHE A 175 -3.92 -17.63 -0.88
CA PHE A 175 -3.07 -18.78 -0.57
C PHE A 175 -2.42 -18.62 0.82
N SER A 176 -1.93 -17.43 1.15
CA SER A 176 -1.21 -17.20 2.40
C SER A 176 -2.14 -17.17 3.62
N PHE A 177 -3.30 -16.49 3.58
CA PHE A 177 -4.20 -16.52 4.72
C PHE A 177 -4.82 -17.91 4.94
N THR A 178 -5.07 -18.66 3.86
CA THR A 178 -5.55 -20.06 3.97
C THR A 178 -4.47 -20.94 4.60
N ALA A 179 -3.20 -20.75 4.22
CA ALA A 179 -2.08 -21.45 4.85
C ALA A 179 -2.00 -21.15 6.35
N LEU A 180 -2.10 -19.88 6.72
CA LEU A 180 -2.11 -19.45 8.12
C LEU A 180 -3.28 -20.07 8.88
N ALA A 181 -4.50 -20.03 8.33
CA ALA A 181 -5.70 -20.63 8.92
C ALA A 181 -5.60 -22.16 9.08
N LEU A 182 -4.81 -22.83 8.25
CA LEU A 182 -4.51 -24.26 8.37
C LEU A 182 -3.32 -24.58 9.29
N GLY A 183 -2.73 -23.55 9.92
CA GLY A 183 -1.62 -23.70 10.85
C GLY A 183 -0.26 -23.96 10.19
N TYR A 184 -0.09 -23.63 8.90
CA TYR A 184 1.22 -23.76 8.25
C TYR A 184 2.16 -22.65 8.74
N PRO A 185 3.38 -23.00 9.20
CA PRO A 185 4.29 -22.05 9.84
C PRO A 185 4.88 -21.01 8.87
N HIS A 186 4.90 -21.31 7.57
CA HIS A 186 5.50 -20.49 6.53
C HIS A 186 4.49 -20.18 5.41
N PRO A 187 3.51 -19.27 5.63
CA PRO A 187 2.39 -19.06 4.72
C PRO A 187 2.78 -18.48 3.34
N PHE A 188 4.01 -17.99 3.22
CA PHE A 188 4.56 -17.45 1.97
C PHE A 188 5.53 -18.41 1.27
N GLN A 189 5.82 -19.58 1.86
CA GLN A 189 6.75 -20.57 1.32
C GLN A 189 6.09 -21.95 1.37
N LEU A 190 5.22 -22.22 0.39
CA LEU A 190 4.43 -23.44 0.31
C LEU A 190 5.11 -24.49 -0.57
N ASP A 191 5.18 -25.70 -0.08
CA ASP A 191 5.57 -26.83 -0.93
C ASP A 191 4.43 -27.25 -1.89
N PRO A 192 4.71 -28.09 -2.92
CA PRO A 192 3.69 -28.47 -3.88
C PRO A 192 2.49 -29.24 -3.30
N ALA A 193 2.64 -29.95 -2.17
CA ALA A 193 1.54 -30.66 -1.52
C ALA A 193 0.65 -29.71 -0.74
N GLN A 194 1.25 -28.78 0.01
CA GLN A 194 0.56 -27.69 0.69
C GLN A 194 -0.20 -26.81 -0.30
N MET A 195 0.43 -26.46 -1.44
CA MET A 195 -0.20 -25.65 -2.49
C MET A 195 -1.47 -26.33 -3.03
N ARG A 196 -1.44 -27.65 -3.30
CA ARG A 196 -2.62 -28.41 -3.72
C ARG A 196 -3.70 -28.42 -2.64
N THR A 197 -3.34 -28.71 -1.39
CA THR A 197 -4.28 -28.71 -0.27
C THR A 197 -5.00 -27.37 -0.13
N ILE A 198 -4.25 -26.27 -0.25
CA ILE A 198 -4.80 -24.92 -0.19
C ILE A 198 -5.69 -24.62 -1.40
N ALA A 199 -5.28 -25.01 -2.62
CA ALA A 199 -6.11 -24.84 -3.80
C ALA A 199 -7.48 -25.54 -3.67
N HIS A 200 -7.51 -26.77 -3.16
CA HIS A 200 -8.77 -27.48 -2.85
C HIS A 200 -9.61 -26.70 -1.82
N LYS A 201 -8.97 -26.22 -0.76
CA LYS A 201 -9.65 -25.45 0.28
C LYS A 201 -10.23 -24.14 -0.27
N LEU A 202 -9.52 -23.45 -1.17
CA LEU A 202 -9.99 -22.25 -1.84
C LEU A 202 -11.14 -22.51 -2.83
N VAL A 203 -11.16 -23.66 -3.51
CA VAL A 203 -12.34 -24.09 -4.29
C VAL A 203 -13.57 -24.23 -3.39
N ASP A 204 -13.40 -24.77 -2.18
CA ASP A 204 -14.50 -24.89 -1.22
C ASP A 204 -14.93 -23.52 -0.70
N LEU A 205 -13.98 -22.59 -0.42
CA LEU A 205 -14.29 -21.21 -0.06
C LEU A 205 -15.14 -20.55 -1.15
N ARG A 206 -14.71 -20.62 -2.41
CA ARG A 206 -15.46 -20.05 -3.55
C ARG A 206 -16.94 -20.44 -3.55
N ARG A 207 -17.25 -21.70 -3.19
CA ARG A 207 -18.64 -22.21 -3.12
C ARG A 207 -19.44 -21.56 -1.99
N ASN A 208 -18.77 -20.96 -1.02
CA ASN A 208 -19.37 -20.28 0.12
C ASN A 208 -19.54 -18.78 -0.11
N LEU A 209 -18.76 -18.21 -1.03
CA LEU A 209 -18.77 -16.77 -1.29
C LEU A 209 -20.05 -16.30 -1.99
N LEU A 210 -20.41 -15.06 -1.74
CA LEU A 210 -21.25 -14.25 -2.61
C LEU A 210 -20.45 -13.88 -3.87
N THR A 211 -19.29 -13.24 -3.66
CA THR A 211 -18.35 -12.82 -4.72
C THR A 211 -16.99 -12.46 -4.13
N TYR A 212 -16.05 -12.16 -5.02
CA TYR A 212 -14.80 -11.49 -4.70
C TYR A 212 -14.96 -9.99 -4.91
N TYR A 213 -14.19 -9.19 -4.19
CA TYR A 213 -14.08 -7.75 -4.35
C TYR A 213 -12.63 -7.32 -4.59
N THR A 214 -12.43 -6.13 -5.14
CA THR A 214 -11.11 -5.53 -5.38
C THR A 214 -10.95 -4.22 -4.59
N LEU A 215 -11.95 -3.37 -4.61
CA LEU A 215 -11.91 -2.06 -3.94
C LEU A 215 -12.73 -2.05 -2.64
N PRO A 216 -12.33 -1.27 -1.63
CA PRO A 216 -13.04 -1.22 -0.35
C PRO A 216 -14.45 -0.60 -0.48
N GLU A 217 -14.67 0.30 -1.42
CA GLU A 217 -15.99 0.89 -1.72
C GLU A 217 -16.92 -0.16 -2.36
N GLU A 218 -16.40 -0.97 -3.28
CA GLU A 218 -17.13 -2.09 -3.88
C GLU A 218 -17.55 -3.10 -2.81
N ALA A 219 -16.61 -3.49 -1.93
CA ALA A 219 -16.90 -4.38 -0.81
C ALA A 219 -18.00 -3.81 0.10
N THR A 220 -17.95 -2.50 0.38
CA THR A 220 -18.97 -1.81 1.19
C THR A 220 -20.34 -1.87 0.53
N ALA A 221 -20.41 -1.61 -0.78
CA ALA A 221 -21.66 -1.69 -1.54
C ALA A 221 -22.26 -3.11 -1.50
N PHE A 222 -21.45 -4.14 -1.79
CA PHE A 222 -21.89 -5.54 -1.73
C PHE A 222 -22.35 -5.93 -0.32
N PHE A 223 -21.59 -5.52 0.71
CA PHE A 223 -21.90 -5.84 2.09
C PHE A 223 -23.30 -5.36 2.48
N ILE A 224 -23.64 -4.12 2.14
CA ILE A 224 -24.94 -3.52 2.45
C ILE A 224 -26.06 -4.12 1.60
N GLN A 225 -25.87 -4.17 0.26
CA GLN A 225 -26.90 -4.58 -0.69
C GLN A 225 -27.32 -6.04 -0.52
N HIS A 226 -26.36 -6.91 -0.23
CA HIS A 226 -26.59 -8.36 -0.14
C HIS A 226 -26.64 -8.90 1.29
N LYS A 227 -26.63 -8.02 2.31
CA LYS A 227 -26.66 -8.40 3.73
C LYS A 227 -25.58 -9.44 4.05
N VAL A 228 -24.36 -9.12 3.67
CA VAL A 228 -23.19 -9.96 3.91
C VAL A 228 -23.01 -10.19 5.42
N ALA A 229 -22.70 -11.41 5.80
CA ALA A 229 -22.49 -11.76 7.20
C ALA A 229 -21.01 -11.66 7.61
N LEU A 230 -20.11 -12.03 6.69
CA LEU A 230 -18.68 -12.17 6.98
C LEU A 230 -17.85 -11.76 5.77
N MET A 231 -16.72 -11.09 6.01
CA MET A 231 -15.82 -10.63 4.98
C MET A 231 -14.37 -10.76 5.42
N PHE A 232 -13.50 -11.29 4.53
CA PHE A 232 -12.06 -11.12 4.68
C PHE A 232 -11.72 -9.64 4.43
N GLY A 233 -11.20 -8.97 5.45
CA GLY A 233 -10.97 -7.53 5.45
C GLY A 233 -9.56 -7.17 4.97
N ASN A 234 -9.30 -7.23 3.66
CA ASN A 234 -7.99 -6.93 3.09
C ASN A 234 -7.47 -5.52 3.44
N TYR A 235 -8.38 -4.54 3.52
CA TYR A 235 -8.07 -3.16 3.90
C TYR A 235 -8.34 -2.88 5.40
N GLY A 236 -8.67 -3.91 6.18
CA GLY A 236 -8.81 -3.85 7.63
C GLY A 236 -9.71 -2.73 8.13
N THR A 237 -9.16 -1.86 8.97
CA THR A 237 -9.90 -0.76 9.62
C THR A 237 -10.44 0.27 8.63
N GLN A 238 -9.87 0.44 7.44
CA GLN A 238 -10.44 1.28 6.39
C GLN A 238 -11.81 0.78 5.96
N GLN A 239 -11.96 -0.51 5.70
CA GLN A 239 -13.26 -1.11 5.34
C GLN A 239 -14.25 -1.02 6.50
N VAL A 240 -13.81 -1.23 7.73
CA VAL A 240 -14.65 -1.04 8.92
C VAL A 240 -15.22 0.37 8.98
N GLN A 241 -14.37 1.38 8.74
CA GLN A 241 -14.79 2.78 8.74
C GLN A 241 -15.79 3.09 7.63
N LEU A 242 -15.56 2.59 6.42
CA LEU A 242 -16.48 2.76 5.28
C LEU A 242 -17.84 2.11 5.56
N LEU A 243 -17.84 0.88 6.08
CA LEU A 243 -19.08 0.17 6.45
C LEU A 243 -19.86 0.90 7.54
N ARG A 244 -19.19 1.38 8.60
CA ARG A 244 -19.83 2.16 9.67
C ARG A 244 -20.41 3.48 9.15
N ARG A 245 -19.71 4.19 8.26
CA ARG A 245 -20.22 5.40 7.59
C ARG A 245 -21.45 5.11 6.73
N ALA A 246 -21.51 3.91 6.13
CA ALA A 246 -22.66 3.43 5.38
C ALA A 246 -23.81 2.88 6.28
N GLY A 247 -23.68 2.97 7.61
CA GLY A 247 -24.71 2.58 8.57
C GLY A 247 -24.69 1.09 8.96
N ALA A 248 -23.66 0.34 8.59
CA ALA A 248 -23.53 -1.06 9.01
C ALA A 248 -23.02 -1.17 10.47
N ASP A 249 -23.61 -2.09 11.23
CA ASP A 249 -23.13 -2.46 12.56
C ASP A 249 -22.17 -3.64 12.43
N VAL A 250 -20.88 -3.32 12.25
CA VAL A 250 -19.84 -4.33 12.03
C VAL A 250 -18.85 -4.40 13.17
N GLY A 251 -18.40 -5.63 13.45
CA GLY A 251 -17.22 -5.93 14.25
C GLY A 251 -16.02 -6.23 13.37
N TYR A 252 -14.84 -6.07 13.95
CA TYR A 252 -13.56 -6.43 13.36
C TYR A 252 -12.75 -7.25 14.36
N VAL A 253 -12.15 -8.33 13.90
CA VAL A 253 -11.35 -9.21 14.75
C VAL A 253 -10.14 -9.74 14.00
N ILE A 254 -9.02 -9.87 14.71
CA ILE A 254 -7.87 -10.68 14.30
C ILE A 254 -8.12 -12.08 14.86
N PRO A 255 -8.22 -13.12 14.01
CA PRO A 255 -8.43 -14.50 14.44
C PRO A 255 -7.30 -15.03 15.35
N ASP A 256 -7.56 -16.13 16.06
CA ASP A 256 -6.59 -16.74 16.98
C ASP A 256 -5.33 -17.23 16.25
N GLU A 257 -5.46 -17.68 15.00
CA GLU A 257 -4.34 -18.06 14.12
C GLU A 257 -3.46 -16.86 13.74
N GLY A 258 -3.97 -15.65 13.93
CA GLY A 258 -3.36 -14.43 13.47
C GLY A 258 -3.96 -13.90 12.17
N ALA A 259 -3.40 -12.80 11.68
CA ALA A 259 -3.79 -12.21 10.40
C ALA A 259 -2.56 -11.79 9.60
N LEU A 260 -2.66 -11.86 8.29
CA LEU A 260 -1.73 -11.19 7.42
C LEU A 260 -1.83 -9.68 7.62
N ALA A 261 -0.75 -8.96 7.39
CA ALA A 261 -0.74 -7.51 7.38
C ALA A 261 0.20 -6.99 6.31
N TRP A 262 -0.19 -5.91 5.68
CA TRP A 262 0.68 -5.16 4.79
C TRP A 262 1.22 -3.91 5.49
N LEU A 263 2.42 -3.54 5.12
CA LEU A 263 3.09 -2.31 5.53
C LEU A 263 3.55 -1.60 4.27
N ASP A 264 2.89 -0.51 3.94
CA ASP A 264 3.26 0.32 2.80
C ASP A 264 4.28 1.36 3.21
N CYS A 265 5.24 1.52 2.35
CA CYS A 265 6.42 2.33 2.57
C CYS A 265 6.61 3.29 1.41
N TRP A 266 7.09 4.50 1.69
CA TRP A 266 7.57 5.42 0.66
C TRP A 266 9.00 5.08 0.27
N SER A 267 9.27 5.08 -1.04
CA SER A 267 10.58 4.85 -1.64
C SER A 267 10.89 5.89 -2.70
N MET A 268 12.17 6.19 -2.86
CA MET A 268 12.67 6.98 -3.98
C MET A 268 13.10 6.03 -5.10
N THR A 269 12.72 6.35 -6.34
CA THR A 269 13.16 5.57 -7.49
C THR A 269 14.58 5.96 -7.89
N ARG A 270 15.25 5.07 -8.60
CA ARG A 270 16.58 5.39 -9.18
C ARG A 270 16.50 6.40 -10.31
N ALA A 271 15.32 6.57 -10.91
CA ALA A 271 15.06 7.51 -11.98
C ALA A 271 14.64 8.92 -11.49
N ALA A 272 14.59 9.13 -10.16
CA ALA A 272 14.20 10.41 -9.58
C ALA A 272 15.05 11.56 -10.11
N SER A 273 14.38 12.54 -10.70
CA SER A 273 14.99 13.71 -11.35
C SER A 273 15.46 14.78 -10.35
N ASP A 274 14.74 14.95 -9.24
CA ASP A 274 15.07 15.83 -8.10
C ASP A 274 15.04 15.03 -6.80
N GLN A 275 16.16 14.38 -6.45
CA GLN A 275 16.26 13.58 -5.23
C GLN A 275 15.97 14.35 -3.95
N PRO A 276 16.46 15.61 -3.76
CA PRO A 276 16.06 16.43 -2.62
C PRO A 276 14.55 16.63 -2.52
N LEU A 277 13.85 16.86 -3.63
CA LEU A 277 12.40 17.01 -3.63
C LEU A 277 11.68 15.69 -3.32
N ALA A 278 12.17 14.56 -3.84
CA ALA A 278 11.67 13.23 -3.53
C ALA A 278 11.80 12.91 -2.03
N LEU A 279 12.96 13.19 -1.42
CA LEU A 279 13.18 13.04 0.02
C LEU A 279 12.31 14.00 0.84
N ALA A 280 12.11 15.23 0.38
CA ALA A 280 11.21 16.18 1.02
C ALA A 280 9.77 15.66 1.04
N TRP A 281 9.28 15.02 -0.05
CA TRP A 281 7.98 14.37 -0.09
C TRP A 281 7.86 13.24 0.94
N ILE A 282 8.82 12.33 0.97
CA ILE A 282 8.83 11.22 1.94
C ILE A 282 8.79 11.75 3.38
N ASN A 283 9.61 12.75 3.68
CA ASN A 283 9.64 13.36 5.01
C ASN A 283 8.35 14.11 5.36
N TYR A 284 7.73 14.79 4.37
CA TYR A 284 6.46 15.50 4.53
C TYR A 284 5.31 14.55 4.84
N MET A 285 5.23 13.42 4.15
CA MET A 285 4.20 12.40 4.40
C MET A 285 4.27 11.81 5.81
N LEU A 286 5.42 11.90 6.47
CA LEU A 286 5.64 11.51 7.88
C LEU A 286 5.44 12.67 8.87
N GLU A 287 4.96 13.84 8.45
CA GLU A 287 4.57 14.87 9.40
C GLU A 287 3.34 14.42 10.21
N PRO A 288 3.32 14.63 11.55
CA PRO A 288 2.19 14.18 12.37
C PRO A 288 0.84 14.72 11.89
N SER A 289 0.78 15.96 11.40
CA SER A 289 -0.43 16.57 10.85
C SER A 289 -0.91 15.88 9.56
N VAL A 290 0.02 15.49 8.67
CA VAL A 290 -0.29 14.82 7.41
C VAL A 290 -0.71 13.37 7.68
N SER A 291 0.07 12.64 8.47
CA SER A 291 -0.24 11.26 8.85
C SER A 291 -1.58 11.13 9.58
N ALA A 292 -1.87 12.02 10.53
CA ALA A 292 -3.13 12.03 11.26
C ALA A 292 -4.33 12.30 10.35
N LEU A 293 -4.19 13.24 9.41
CA LEU A 293 -5.25 13.60 8.46
C LEU A 293 -5.61 12.43 7.54
N LEU A 294 -4.60 11.79 6.96
CA LEU A 294 -4.80 10.64 6.08
C LEU A 294 -5.39 9.44 6.85
N THR A 295 -4.90 9.18 8.07
CA THR A 295 -5.47 8.14 8.94
C THR A 295 -6.93 8.41 9.26
N GLN A 296 -7.29 9.64 9.61
CA GLN A 296 -8.66 10.01 9.91
C GLN A 296 -9.60 9.84 8.71
N ARG A 297 -9.12 10.16 7.51
CA ARG A 297 -9.91 10.08 6.27
C ARG A 297 -10.03 8.66 5.77
N GLN A 298 -8.91 7.92 5.75
CA GLN A 298 -8.81 6.60 5.14
C GLN A 298 -9.05 5.46 6.13
N GLY A 299 -8.99 5.72 7.44
CA GLY A 299 -9.12 4.66 8.45
C GLY A 299 -7.90 3.73 8.55
N LEU A 300 -6.80 4.07 7.87
CA LEU A 300 -5.56 3.30 7.90
C LEU A 300 -4.72 3.64 9.13
N ALA A 301 -4.01 2.68 9.68
CA ALA A 301 -3.05 2.93 10.74
C ALA A 301 -1.80 3.63 10.17
N ASN A 302 -1.29 4.65 10.87
CA ASN A 302 -0.03 5.28 10.53
C ASN A 302 1.11 4.76 11.42
N THR A 303 2.33 5.06 11.04
CA THR A 303 3.53 4.59 11.76
C THR A 303 3.98 5.50 12.91
N LEU A 304 3.24 6.59 13.19
CA LEU A 304 3.59 7.57 14.22
C LEU A 304 2.80 7.38 15.52
N THR A 305 1.59 6.81 15.43
CA THR A 305 0.69 6.64 16.59
C THR A 305 0.17 5.20 16.66
N GLU A 306 -0.10 4.74 17.89
CA GLU A 306 -0.75 3.44 18.06
C GLU A 306 -2.18 3.48 17.49
N PRO A 307 -2.63 2.41 16.83
CA PRO A 307 -3.97 2.33 16.28
C PRO A 307 -5.02 2.29 17.39
N ALA A 308 -6.17 2.93 17.14
CA ALA A 308 -7.28 2.96 18.10
C ALA A 308 -7.99 1.60 18.22
N GLU A 309 -7.96 0.76 17.19
CA GLU A 309 -8.56 -0.58 17.14
C GLU A 309 -7.51 -1.61 16.70
N GLY A 310 -7.59 -2.77 17.28
CA GLY A 310 -6.68 -3.88 17.07
C GLY A 310 -6.03 -4.32 18.39
N SER A 311 -5.79 -5.59 18.56
CA SER A 311 -5.12 -6.10 19.76
C SER A 311 -3.62 -5.78 19.66
N ALA A 312 -3.08 -5.07 20.65
CA ALA A 312 -1.64 -4.87 20.78
C ALA A 312 -0.85 -6.20 20.85
N ASN A 313 -1.53 -7.29 21.20
CA ASN A 313 -0.99 -8.64 21.31
C ASN A 313 -1.45 -9.58 20.20
N ALA A 314 -2.09 -9.06 19.13
CA ALA A 314 -2.53 -9.89 18.01
C ALA A 314 -1.32 -10.49 17.27
N HIS A 315 -1.44 -11.77 16.90
CA HIS A 315 -0.47 -12.41 16.03
C HIS A 315 -0.58 -11.83 14.61
N ILE A 316 0.39 -10.99 14.24
CA ILE A 316 0.45 -10.33 12.92
C ILE A 316 1.60 -10.94 12.10
N VAL A 317 1.29 -11.33 10.87
CA VAL A 317 2.23 -11.89 9.92
C VAL A 317 2.35 -10.93 8.75
N TRP A 318 3.48 -10.21 8.69
CA TRP A 318 3.75 -9.27 7.60
C TRP A 318 3.85 -10.01 6.26
N ILE A 319 3.21 -9.44 5.21
CA ILE A 319 3.33 -10.02 3.86
C ILE A 319 4.78 -10.04 3.42
N SER A 320 5.14 -11.12 2.77
CA SER A 320 6.48 -11.41 2.28
C SER A 320 6.42 -12.00 0.88
N PRO A 321 7.50 -11.94 0.08
CA PRO A 321 7.51 -12.56 -1.23
C PRO A 321 7.15 -14.05 -1.16
N VAL A 322 6.29 -14.46 -2.08
CA VAL A 322 5.83 -15.85 -2.17
C VAL A 322 6.82 -16.71 -2.96
N GLU A 323 6.76 -18.01 -2.76
CA GLU A 323 7.65 -19.00 -3.41
C GLU A 323 7.55 -19.01 -4.94
N ASP A 324 6.35 -18.82 -5.51
CA ASP A 324 6.09 -18.84 -6.95
C ASP A 324 4.82 -18.03 -7.26
N ILE A 325 5.01 -16.76 -7.61
CA ILE A 325 3.93 -15.81 -7.87
C ILE A 325 3.13 -16.20 -9.13
N GLU A 326 3.80 -16.74 -10.17
CA GLU A 326 3.15 -17.14 -11.42
C GLU A 326 2.27 -18.36 -11.20
N ARG A 327 2.77 -19.36 -10.48
CA ARG A 327 2.01 -20.57 -10.17
C ARG A 327 0.80 -20.26 -9.30
N ARG A 328 0.92 -19.42 -8.27
CA ARG A 328 -0.24 -18.97 -7.47
C ARG A 328 -1.26 -18.27 -8.35
N GLY A 329 -0.83 -17.38 -9.24
CA GLY A 329 -1.70 -16.68 -10.19
C GLY A 329 -2.44 -17.62 -11.14
N GLN A 330 -1.75 -18.61 -11.71
CA GLN A 330 -2.35 -19.62 -12.59
C GLN A 330 -3.41 -20.47 -11.85
N LEU A 331 -3.10 -20.93 -10.65
CA LEU A 331 -4.05 -21.69 -9.83
C LEU A 331 -5.24 -20.81 -9.43
N TRP A 332 -5.00 -19.56 -9.03
CA TRP A 332 -6.05 -18.62 -8.69
C TRP A 332 -7.01 -18.36 -9.84
N THR A 333 -6.48 -18.10 -11.04
CA THR A 333 -7.30 -17.92 -12.24
C THR A 333 -8.23 -19.11 -12.47
N ARG A 334 -7.74 -20.33 -12.30
CA ARG A 334 -8.55 -21.54 -12.40
C ARG A 334 -9.60 -21.67 -11.29
N ILE A 335 -9.22 -21.30 -10.06
CA ILE A 335 -10.15 -21.28 -8.92
C ILE A 335 -11.30 -20.32 -9.20
N VAL A 336 -11.02 -19.06 -9.52
CA VAL A 336 -12.07 -18.04 -9.73
C VAL A 336 -12.91 -18.31 -10.98
N SER A 337 -12.33 -18.91 -12.04
CA SER A 337 -13.03 -19.29 -13.25
C SER A 337 -13.97 -20.49 -13.09
N GLY A 338 -13.98 -21.15 -11.94
CA GLY A 338 -14.93 -22.20 -11.65
C GLY A 338 -14.43 -23.63 -11.82
N ASP A 339 -13.12 -23.86 -11.98
CA ASP A 339 -12.57 -25.22 -12.04
C ASP A 339 -12.98 -26.02 -10.80
N ARG A 340 -13.21 -27.31 -11.01
CA ARG A 340 -13.56 -28.25 -9.95
C ARG A 340 -12.30 -28.71 -9.22
N SER A 341 -12.47 -29.13 -7.96
CA SER A 341 -11.39 -29.57 -7.08
C SER A 341 -10.53 -30.68 -7.70
N GLU A 342 -11.12 -31.60 -8.43
CA GLU A 342 -10.42 -32.74 -9.05
C GLU A 342 -9.37 -32.34 -10.11
N ARG A 343 -9.34 -31.07 -10.49
CA ARG A 343 -8.39 -30.54 -11.48
C ARG A 343 -7.11 -29.98 -10.87
N PHE A 344 -6.99 -29.91 -9.55
CA PHE A 344 -5.84 -29.39 -8.82
C PHE A 344 -5.05 -30.51 -8.16
#